data_e7366432e55432485e97bdb7c2acf2a1
#
_entry.id   e7366432e55432485e97bdb7c2acf2a1
#
_cell.length_a   1.000
_cell.length_b   1.000
_cell.length_c   1.000
_cell.angle_alpha   90.00
_cell.angle_beta   90.00
_cell.angle_gamma   90.00
#
_symmetry.space_group_name_H-M   'P 1'
#
loop_
_entity.id
_entity.type
_entity.pdbx_description
1 polymer ?
#
loop_
_entity_poly.entity_id
_entity_poly.type
_entity_poly.pdbx_seq_one_letter_code
_entity_poly.pdbx_strand_id
1 'polypeptide(L)'
;MQLHRAAFATSLLSCFLAGSALADAPLNHLPSEQQAFWQKLQGLCGQAFPGRISDVTDYYREAIGGRELIAHGVSCEDERIHVALHVDDNRSRNWILILVDGTIRLKHDHRNPDGTEEDISQYGGDAPVPGLAHRQIFPADAHTAEILPRRADNFWFMEFVDEDTFHYGVHWPKHGHSIRLAFDLSRPLAAPPRPWGYE
;
A
#
# COMPACT_ATOMS: atom_id res chain seq x y z
N MET A 1 46.65 -54.34 51.57
CA MET A 1 46.00 -53.04 51.85
C MET A 1 46.15 -52.21 50.61
N GLN A 2 45.15 -52.26 49.68
CA GLN A 2 45.16 -51.60 48.36
C GLN A 2 44.20 -50.42 48.40
N LEU A 3 44.73 -49.22 48.17
CA LEU A 3 43.97 -47.96 48.04
C LEU A 3 43.47 -47.79 46.64
N HIS A 4 42.14 -47.77 46.46
CA HIS A 4 41.50 -47.43 45.20
C HIS A 4 41.37 -45.87 45.09
N ARG A 5 41.98 -45.29 44.05
CA ARG A 5 41.79 -43.88 43.69
C ARG A 5 40.60 -43.80 42.75
N ALA A 6 39.58 -43.11 43.20
CA ALA A 6 38.41 -42.71 42.30
C ALA A 6 38.82 -41.48 41.54
N ALA A 7 38.70 -41.55 40.20
CA ALA A 7 38.85 -40.41 39.30
C ALA A 7 37.47 -39.77 39.09
N PHE A 8 37.34 -38.51 39.48
CA PHE A 8 36.17 -37.70 39.15
C PHE A 8 36.34 -37.10 37.73
N ALA A 9 35.51 -37.49 36.80
CA ALA A 9 35.40 -36.87 35.48
C ALA A 9 34.44 -35.68 35.54
N THR A 10 34.96 -34.48 35.40
CA THR A 10 34.19 -33.24 35.31
C THR A 10 33.72 -33.06 33.88
N SER A 11 32.44 -33.26 33.61
CA SER A 11 31.81 -33.02 32.31
C SER A 11 31.48 -31.52 32.18
N LEU A 12 32.18 -30.81 31.30
CA LEU A 12 31.88 -29.43 30.92
C LEU A 12 30.73 -29.45 29.91
N LEU A 13 29.54 -29.06 30.37
CA LEU A 13 28.35 -28.85 29.50
C LEU A 13 28.48 -27.49 28.82
N SER A 14 28.93 -27.50 27.56
CA SER A 14 28.96 -26.29 26.71
C SER A 14 27.53 -25.95 26.27
N CYS A 15 26.93 -24.92 26.89
CA CYS A 15 25.70 -24.31 26.41
C CYS A 15 25.99 -23.50 25.12
N PHE A 16 25.67 -24.06 23.97
CA PHE A 16 25.56 -23.28 22.73
C PHE A 16 24.32 -22.40 22.82
N LEU A 17 24.50 -21.11 23.09
CA LEU A 17 23.46 -20.09 22.82
C LEU A 17 23.33 -19.97 21.33
N ALA A 18 22.33 -20.63 20.76
CA ALA A 18 21.85 -20.34 19.38
C ALA A 18 21.27 -18.94 19.41
N GLY A 19 22.05 -17.95 19.00
CA GLY A 19 21.58 -16.62 18.71
C GLY A 19 20.65 -16.73 17.51
N SER A 20 19.31 -16.62 17.71
CA SER A 20 18.36 -16.41 16.64
C SER A 20 18.68 -15.03 16.06
N ALA A 21 19.29 -15.00 14.88
CA ALA A 21 19.34 -13.79 14.08
C ALA A 21 17.88 -13.43 13.77
N LEU A 22 17.39 -12.36 14.39
CA LEU A 22 16.13 -11.74 13.98
C LEU A 22 16.35 -11.32 12.51
N ALA A 23 15.63 -11.92 11.58
CA ALA A 23 15.61 -11.44 10.20
C ALA A 23 15.20 -9.96 10.24
N ASP A 24 15.99 -9.10 9.62
CA ASP A 24 15.67 -7.68 9.54
C ASP A 24 14.29 -7.55 8.90
N ALA A 25 13.40 -6.78 9.55
CA ALA A 25 12.07 -6.57 9.03
C ALA A 25 12.17 -5.87 7.66
N PRO A 26 11.39 -6.27 6.64
CA PRO A 26 11.46 -5.73 5.28
C PRO A 26 11.38 -4.20 5.22
N LEU A 27 10.65 -3.60 6.16
CA LEU A 27 10.56 -2.15 6.30
C LEU A 27 11.95 -1.48 6.50
N ASN A 28 12.89 -2.14 7.18
CA ASN A 28 14.22 -1.60 7.45
C ASN A 28 15.09 -1.49 6.19
N HIS A 29 14.71 -2.17 5.10
CA HIS A 29 15.41 -2.09 3.81
C HIS A 29 14.96 -0.90 2.94
N LEU A 30 13.88 -0.21 3.32
CA LEU A 30 13.42 0.99 2.61
C LEU A 30 14.28 2.21 3.00
N PRO A 31 14.40 3.22 2.09
CA PRO A 31 14.84 4.56 2.46
C PRO A 31 13.98 5.15 3.58
N SER A 32 14.57 6.01 4.42
CA SER A 32 13.89 6.61 5.58
C SER A 32 12.60 7.34 5.22
N GLU A 33 12.56 8.00 4.06
CA GLU A 33 11.38 8.70 3.55
C GLU A 33 10.24 7.73 3.25
N GLN A 34 10.56 6.58 2.63
CA GLN A 34 9.57 5.55 2.35
C GLN A 34 9.12 4.81 3.63
N GLN A 35 10.01 4.61 4.61
CA GLN A 35 9.63 4.08 5.92
C GLN A 35 8.60 4.99 6.60
N ALA A 36 8.88 6.30 6.64
CA ALA A 36 7.98 7.28 7.23
C ALA A 36 6.63 7.35 6.49
N PHE A 37 6.63 7.24 5.16
CA PHE A 37 5.41 7.20 4.36
C PHE A 37 4.59 5.92 4.63
N TRP A 38 5.25 4.76 4.70
CA TRP A 38 4.61 3.49 5.03
C TRP A 38 3.92 3.51 6.39
N GLN A 39 4.60 4.05 7.41
CA GLN A 39 4.03 4.22 8.75
C GLN A 39 2.77 5.09 8.75
N LYS A 40 2.73 6.16 7.93
CA LYS A 40 1.52 6.99 7.76
C LYS A 40 0.38 6.19 7.09
N LEU A 41 0.68 5.39 6.08
CA LEU A 41 -0.32 4.51 5.45
C LEU A 41 -0.90 3.49 6.44
N GLN A 42 -0.07 2.93 7.33
CA GLN A 42 -0.53 2.04 8.40
C GLN A 42 -1.55 2.72 9.33
N GLY A 43 -1.48 4.04 9.47
CA GLY A 43 -2.46 4.83 10.21
C GLY A 43 -3.88 4.81 9.61
N LEU A 44 -4.04 4.44 8.33
CA LEU A 44 -5.35 4.31 7.69
C LEU A 44 -6.05 2.97 7.99
N CYS A 45 -5.35 2.00 8.56
CA CYS A 45 -5.82 0.64 8.73
C CYS A 45 -7.03 0.53 9.63
N GLY A 46 -8.07 -0.19 9.16
CA GLY A 46 -9.31 -0.37 9.89
C GLY A 46 -10.21 0.87 9.94
N GLN A 47 -9.85 1.95 9.24
CA GLN A 47 -10.60 3.19 9.23
C GLN A 47 -11.12 3.50 7.83
N ALA A 48 -12.22 4.26 7.76
CA ALA A 48 -12.79 4.74 6.51
C ALA A 48 -12.96 6.26 6.59
N PHE A 49 -12.68 6.95 5.46
CA PHE A 49 -12.66 8.40 5.42
C PHE A 49 -13.44 8.93 4.21
N PRO A 50 -14.26 9.99 4.38
CA PRO A 50 -14.98 10.60 3.28
C PRO A 50 -14.02 11.32 2.35
N GLY A 51 -14.29 11.22 1.05
CA GLY A 51 -13.49 11.83 0.00
C GLY A 51 -14.27 12.81 -0.86
N ARG A 52 -13.52 13.63 -1.57
CA ARG A 52 -14.04 14.54 -2.60
C ARG A 52 -13.03 14.68 -3.73
N ILE A 53 -13.49 15.08 -4.89
CA ILE A 53 -12.61 15.51 -5.97
C ILE A 53 -12.05 16.89 -5.57
N SER A 54 -10.73 17.02 -5.49
CA SER A 54 -10.06 18.30 -5.21
C SER A 54 -9.57 18.99 -6.49
N ASP A 55 -9.23 18.19 -7.52
CA ASP A 55 -8.83 18.69 -8.85
C ASP A 55 -9.14 17.62 -9.90
N VAL A 56 -9.62 18.03 -11.08
CA VAL A 56 -10.01 17.09 -12.12
C VAL A 56 -10.11 17.76 -13.50
N THR A 57 -9.58 17.09 -14.53
CA THR A 57 -9.88 17.42 -15.92
C THR A 57 -11.24 16.82 -16.35
N ASP A 58 -11.87 17.39 -17.39
CA ASP A 58 -13.21 17.00 -17.83
C ASP A 58 -13.34 15.51 -18.12
N TYR A 59 -12.26 14.88 -18.64
CA TYR A 59 -12.23 13.44 -18.91
C TYR A 59 -12.60 12.56 -17.69
N TYR A 60 -12.11 12.91 -16.50
CA TYR A 60 -12.43 12.16 -15.29
C TYR A 60 -13.69 12.65 -14.59
N ARG A 61 -14.11 13.89 -14.86
CA ARG A 61 -15.30 14.48 -14.24
C ARG A 61 -16.57 13.71 -14.54
N GLU A 62 -16.71 13.19 -15.75
CA GLU A 62 -17.86 12.37 -16.14
C GLU A 62 -17.91 11.04 -15.40
N ALA A 63 -16.75 10.44 -15.13
CA ALA A 63 -16.65 9.12 -14.52
C ALA A 63 -17.03 9.11 -13.03
N ILE A 64 -16.61 10.14 -12.27
CA ILE A 64 -16.76 10.15 -10.80
C ILE A 64 -17.26 11.49 -10.23
N GLY A 65 -17.60 12.46 -11.08
CA GLY A 65 -18.14 13.75 -10.63
C GLY A 65 -19.46 13.60 -9.88
N GLY A 66 -19.57 14.24 -8.70
CA GLY A 66 -20.79 14.21 -7.89
C GLY A 66 -21.05 12.88 -7.18
N ARG A 67 -20.12 11.92 -7.23
CA ARG A 67 -20.21 10.64 -6.54
C ARG A 67 -19.72 10.76 -5.10
N GLU A 68 -20.28 9.93 -4.21
CA GLU A 68 -19.72 9.71 -2.88
C GLU A 68 -18.42 8.92 -3.00
N LEU A 69 -17.37 9.40 -2.32
CA LEU A 69 -16.06 8.76 -2.30
C LEU A 69 -15.67 8.39 -0.88
N ILE A 70 -15.22 7.16 -0.67
CA ILE A 70 -14.71 6.72 0.62
C ILE A 70 -13.38 5.98 0.40
N ALA A 71 -12.32 6.38 1.09
CA ALA A 71 -11.11 5.57 1.25
C ALA A 71 -11.26 4.69 2.49
N HIS A 72 -11.07 3.38 2.35
CA HIS A 72 -11.23 2.42 3.43
C HIS A 72 -9.96 1.58 3.57
N GLY A 73 -9.22 1.74 4.67
CA GLY A 73 -8.07 0.89 5.04
C GLY A 73 -8.56 -0.50 5.45
N VAL A 74 -8.59 -1.43 4.50
CA VAL A 74 -9.21 -2.76 4.65
C VAL A 74 -8.38 -3.69 5.52
N SER A 75 -7.06 -3.73 5.26
CA SER A 75 -6.10 -4.53 6.03
C SER A 75 -4.68 -3.99 5.91
N CYS A 76 -3.87 -4.25 6.96
CA CYS A 76 -2.45 -3.97 6.96
C CYS A 76 -1.71 -5.16 7.54
N GLU A 77 -0.83 -5.71 6.73
CA GLU A 77 0.15 -6.71 7.08
C GLU A 77 1.54 -6.05 7.08
N ASP A 78 2.56 -6.74 7.54
CA ASP A 78 3.91 -6.18 7.64
C ASP A 78 4.43 -5.64 6.28
N GLU A 79 4.16 -6.36 5.19
CA GLU A 79 4.64 -6.05 3.85
C GLU A 79 3.54 -5.64 2.87
N ARG A 80 2.28 -5.57 3.31
CA ARG A 80 1.14 -5.31 2.44
C ARG A 80 0.10 -4.44 3.12
N ILE A 81 -0.29 -3.37 2.46
CA ILE A 81 -1.41 -2.51 2.86
C ILE A 81 -2.46 -2.54 1.76
N HIS A 82 -3.71 -2.75 2.16
CA HIS A 82 -4.87 -2.74 1.28
C HIS A 82 -5.79 -1.57 1.64
N VAL A 83 -5.97 -0.65 0.72
CA VAL A 83 -6.93 0.46 0.82
C VAL A 83 -7.93 0.35 -0.32
N ALA A 84 -9.22 0.29 -0.01
CA ALA A 84 -10.29 0.30 -1.02
C ALA A 84 -10.74 1.74 -1.31
N LEU A 85 -11.05 2.04 -2.57
CA LEU A 85 -11.76 3.23 -2.99
C LEU A 85 -13.20 2.86 -3.36
N HIS A 86 -14.15 3.28 -2.55
CA HIS A 86 -15.57 3.18 -2.86
C HIS A 86 -16.02 4.41 -3.65
N VAL A 87 -16.83 4.18 -4.68
CA VAL A 87 -17.46 5.23 -5.50
C VAL A 87 -18.96 4.94 -5.52
N ASP A 88 -19.74 5.58 -4.68
CA ASP A 88 -21.10 5.16 -4.33
C ASP A 88 -21.10 3.68 -3.91
N ASP A 89 -22.00 2.85 -4.46
CA ASP A 89 -22.08 1.41 -4.21
C ASP A 89 -21.02 0.57 -4.96
N ASN A 90 -20.21 1.20 -5.83
CA ASN A 90 -19.17 0.50 -6.56
C ASN A 90 -17.95 0.25 -5.66
N ARG A 91 -17.67 -1.03 -5.40
CA ARG A 91 -16.61 -1.55 -4.52
C ARG A 91 -15.48 -2.24 -5.29
N SER A 92 -15.32 -1.92 -6.57
CA SER A 92 -14.37 -2.60 -7.46
C SER A 92 -12.91 -2.20 -7.26
N ARG A 93 -12.63 -1.00 -6.71
CA ARG A 93 -11.30 -0.38 -6.78
C ARG A 93 -10.51 -0.58 -5.49
N ASN A 94 -9.32 -1.16 -5.64
CA ASN A 94 -8.43 -1.42 -4.52
C ASN A 94 -7.01 -0.91 -4.83
N TRP A 95 -6.39 -0.25 -3.88
CA TRP A 95 -4.98 0.11 -3.88
C TRP A 95 -4.24 -0.89 -3.00
N ILE A 96 -3.37 -1.66 -3.62
CA ILE A 96 -2.54 -2.65 -2.94
C ILE A 96 -1.11 -2.11 -2.94
N LEU A 97 -0.62 -1.78 -1.75
CA LEU A 97 0.76 -1.35 -1.57
C LEU A 97 1.56 -2.53 -1.00
N ILE A 98 2.75 -2.77 -1.56
CA ILE A 98 3.58 -3.92 -1.22
C ILE A 98 5.02 -3.44 -1.05
N LEU A 99 5.71 -3.94 -0.01
CA LEU A 99 7.15 -3.77 0.13
C LEU A 99 7.85 -4.81 -0.77
N VAL A 100 8.66 -4.35 -1.71
CA VAL A 100 9.34 -5.23 -2.66
C VAL A 100 10.65 -4.58 -3.13
N ASP A 101 11.73 -5.38 -3.18
CA ASP A 101 13.02 -4.95 -3.72
C ASP A 101 13.55 -3.60 -3.17
N GLY A 102 13.27 -3.33 -1.88
CA GLY A 102 13.72 -2.11 -1.21
C GLY A 102 12.93 -0.85 -1.59
N THR A 103 11.73 -0.99 -2.12
CA THR A 103 10.81 0.11 -2.44
C THR A 103 9.35 -0.25 -2.15
N ILE A 104 8.45 0.74 -2.32
CA ILE A 104 7.00 0.55 -2.25
C ILE A 104 6.45 0.40 -3.66
N ARG A 105 5.73 -0.69 -3.90
CA ARG A 105 4.96 -0.93 -5.13
C ARG A 105 3.50 -0.63 -4.91
N LEU A 106 2.88 0.12 -5.81
CA LEU A 106 1.43 0.29 -5.88
C LEU A 106 0.86 -0.56 -7.01
N LYS A 107 -0.17 -1.36 -6.71
CA LYS A 107 -1.00 -2.04 -7.69
C LYS A 107 -2.46 -1.68 -7.49
N HIS A 108 -3.17 -1.50 -8.60
CA HIS A 108 -4.62 -1.33 -8.60
C HIS A 108 -5.25 -2.68 -8.89
N ASP A 109 -5.94 -3.21 -7.89
CA ASP A 109 -6.69 -4.45 -8.02
C ASP A 109 -8.17 -4.11 -8.24
N HIS A 110 -8.65 -4.39 -9.44
CA HIS A 110 -10.04 -4.18 -9.82
C HIS A 110 -10.81 -5.49 -9.83
N ARG A 111 -11.98 -5.48 -9.18
CA ARG A 111 -12.83 -6.66 -9.04
C ARG A 111 -14.22 -6.45 -9.60
N ASN A 112 -14.74 -7.50 -10.25
CA ASN A 112 -16.15 -7.62 -10.60
C ASN A 112 -17.02 -7.85 -9.35
N PRO A 113 -18.36 -7.64 -9.42
CA PRO A 113 -19.26 -7.90 -8.29
C PRO A 113 -19.25 -9.34 -7.77
N ASP A 114 -18.83 -10.32 -8.58
CA ASP A 114 -18.66 -11.72 -8.21
C ASP A 114 -17.30 -12.03 -7.57
N GLY A 115 -16.43 -11.01 -7.38
CA GLY A 115 -15.12 -11.13 -6.78
C GLY A 115 -14.00 -11.51 -7.75
N THR A 116 -14.28 -11.81 -9.01
CA THR A 116 -13.25 -12.09 -10.03
C THR A 116 -12.49 -10.82 -10.41
N GLU A 117 -11.23 -10.96 -10.84
CA GLU A 117 -10.45 -9.83 -11.36
C GLU A 117 -11.04 -9.30 -12.68
N GLU A 118 -11.02 -7.97 -12.84
CA GLU A 118 -11.25 -7.33 -14.13
C GLU A 118 -9.99 -7.47 -15.03
N ASP A 119 -10.15 -7.49 -16.34
CA ASP A 119 -9.05 -7.58 -17.31
C ASP A 119 -8.00 -6.47 -17.17
N ILE A 120 -8.40 -5.33 -16.62
CA ILE A 120 -7.51 -4.17 -16.37
C ILE A 120 -6.90 -4.17 -14.97
N SER A 121 -6.98 -5.28 -14.22
CA SER A 121 -6.45 -5.37 -12.86
C SER A 121 -4.91 -5.36 -12.81
N GLN A 122 -4.33 -5.08 -11.63
CA GLN A 122 -2.89 -5.13 -11.33
C GLN A 122 -2.00 -4.11 -12.07
N TYR A 123 -2.57 -3.03 -12.64
CA TYR A 123 -1.77 -1.92 -13.15
C TYR A 123 -1.20 -1.06 -11.99
N GLY A 124 -0.10 -0.37 -12.24
CA GLY A 124 0.59 0.44 -11.23
C GLY A 124 2.08 0.54 -11.49
N GLY A 125 2.90 0.58 -10.44
CA GLY A 125 4.36 0.59 -10.56
C GLY A 125 5.06 0.86 -9.23
N ASP A 126 6.38 0.93 -9.28
CA ASP A 126 7.25 1.09 -8.14
C ASP A 126 7.57 2.57 -7.86
N ALA A 127 7.61 2.94 -6.59
CA ALA A 127 8.02 4.28 -6.20
C ALA A 127 9.52 4.46 -6.45
N PRO A 128 9.95 5.52 -7.18
CA PRO A 128 11.37 5.86 -7.26
C PRO A 128 11.93 6.21 -5.88
N VAL A 129 13.10 5.69 -5.56
CA VAL A 129 13.78 5.95 -4.29
C VAL A 129 14.54 7.29 -4.30
N PRO A 130 14.55 8.03 -3.18
CA PRO A 130 13.88 7.78 -1.90
C PRO A 130 12.45 8.31 -1.82
N GLY A 131 11.97 9.15 -2.75
CA GLY A 131 10.72 9.87 -2.66
C GLY A 131 10.70 10.93 -1.56
N LEU A 132 9.53 11.21 -0.97
CA LEU A 132 9.35 12.12 0.17
C LEU A 132 8.59 11.42 1.29
N ALA A 133 8.88 11.75 2.54
CA ALA A 133 8.24 11.17 3.73
C ALA A 133 6.71 11.38 3.80
N HIS A 134 6.17 12.34 3.06
CA HIS A 134 4.76 12.63 2.99
C HIS A 134 4.14 12.32 1.62
N ARG A 135 4.96 12.01 0.60
CA ARG A 135 4.48 11.77 -0.77
C ARG A 135 5.33 10.74 -1.49
N GLN A 136 4.66 9.79 -2.14
CA GLN A 136 5.26 8.87 -3.10
C GLN A 136 4.56 8.96 -4.45
N ILE A 137 5.33 8.78 -5.51
CA ILE A 137 4.80 8.68 -6.88
C ILE A 137 5.07 7.28 -7.41
N PHE A 138 4.23 6.79 -8.30
CA PHE A 138 4.26 5.43 -8.84
C PHE A 138 4.12 5.50 -10.36
N PRO A 139 5.22 5.62 -11.12
CA PRO A 139 5.19 5.57 -12.59
C PRO A 139 4.67 4.23 -13.08
N ALA A 140 3.96 4.24 -14.21
CA ALA A 140 3.48 3.01 -14.85
C ALA A 140 4.63 2.05 -15.15
N ASP A 141 4.48 0.79 -14.73
CA ASP A 141 5.45 -0.27 -14.97
C ASP A 141 5.24 -0.98 -16.32
N ALA A 142 6.10 -1.97 -16.62
CA ALA A 142 6.02 -2.72 -17.87
C ALA A 142 4.70 -3.48 -18.01
N HIS A 143 4.16 -4.04 -16.91
CA HIS A 143 2.87 -4.71 -16.93
C HIS A 143 1.74 -3.73 -17.28
N THR A 144 1.74 -2.55 -16.67
CA THR A 144 0.78 -1.49 -17.02
C THR A 144 0.86 -1.11 -18.49
N ALA A 145 2.09 -0.96 -19.03
CA ALA A 145 2.30 -0.63 -20.44
C ALA A 145 1.78 -1.74 -21.38
N GLU A 146 1.85 -3.00 -20.96
CA GLU A 146 1.35 -4.16 -21.72
C GLU A 146 -0.19 -4.18 -21.74
N ILE A 147 -0.85 -4.14 -20.57
CA ILE A 147 -2.33 -4.29 -20.49
C ILE A 147 -3.06 -3.00 -20.83
N LEU A 148 -2.44 -1.83 -20.63
CA LEU A 148 -3.00 -0.50 -20.87
C LEU A 148 -2.01 0.37 -21.66
N PRO A 149 -1.69 0.07 -22.94
CA PRO A 149 -0.64 0.77 -23.70
C PRO A 149 -0.81 2.28 -23.76
N ARG A 150 -2.06 2.79 -23.77
CA ARG A 150 -2.36 4.23 -23.76
C ARG A 150 -2.02 4.89 -22.44
N ARG A 151 -1.79 4.13 -21.36
CA ARG A 151 -1.46 4.60 -20.02
C ARG A 151 -0.01 4.33 -19.61
N ALA A 152 0.84 3.94 -20.55
CA ALA A 152 2.24 3.62 -20.30
C ALA A 152 3.08 4.80 -19.74
N ASP A 153 2.59 6.02 -19.85
CA ASP A 153 3.20 7.23 -19.30
C ASP A 153 2.47 7.81 -18.08
N ASN A 154 1.46 7.10 -17.57
CA ASN A 154 0.79 7.50 -16.34
C ASN A 154 1.75 7.45 -15.16
N PHE A 155 1.48 8.31 -14.20
CA PHE A 155 1.95 8.11 -12.84
C PHE A 155 0.83 8.40 -11.86
N TRP A 156 0.80 7.61 -10.80
CA TRP A 156 -0.06 7.80 -9.65
C TRP A 156 0.75 8.45 -8.53
N PHE A 157 0.07 9.06 -7.58
CA PHE A 157 0.69 9.53 -6.37
C PHE A 157 -0.25 9.37 -5.18
N MET A 158 0.35 9.23 -4.02
CA MET A 158 -0.29 9.29 -2.72
C MET A 158 0.45 10.30 -1.86
N GLU A 159 -0.28 11.14 -1.12
CA GLU A 159 0.30 12.25 -0.37
C GLU A 159 -0.50 12.53 0.90
N PHE A 160 0.19 12.60 2.02
CA PHE A 160 -0.32 13.18 3.26
C PHE A 160 0.04 14.66 3.26
N VAL A 161 -0.92 15.53 2.94
CA VAL A 161 -0.71 16.98 2.84
C VAL A 161 -0.43 17.58 4.21
N ASP A 162 -1.18 17.10 5.19
CA ASP A 162 -1.08 17.39 6.61
C ASP A 162 -1.59 16.20 7.43
N GLU A 163 -1.88 16.39 8.72
CA GLU A 163 -2.37 15.33 9.61
C GLU A 163 -3.81 14.89 9.27
N ASP A 164 -4.60 15.79 8.68
CA ASP A 164 -6.03 15.61 8.41
C ASP A 164 -6.36 15.34 6.95
N THR A 165 -5.38 15.42 6.03
CA THR A 165 -5.65 15.36 4.59
C THR A 165 -4.77 14.34 3.88
N PHE A 166 -5.40 13.32 3.28
CA PHE A 166 -4.76 12.37 2.40
C PHE A 166 -5.22 12.56 0.96
N HIS A 167 -4.29 12.62 0.03
CA HIS A 167 -4.54 12.69 -1.40
C HIS A 167 -4.15 11.40 -2.11
N TYR A 168 -4.99 10.99 -3.05
CA TYR A 168 -4.65 10.07 -4.11
C TYR A 168 -4.88 10.75 -5.45
N GLY A 169 -4.02 10.54 -6.43
CA GLY A 169 -4.22 11.10 -7.76
C GLY A 169 -3.51 10.33 -8.86
N VAL A 170 -3.90 10.64 -10.10
CA VAL A 170 -3.27 10.15 -11.31
C VAL A 170 -3.05 11.31 -12.29
N HIS A 171 -1.90 11.31 -12.93
CA HIS A 171 -1.61 12.14 -14.08
C HIS A 171 -1.39 11.28 -15.32
N TRP A 172 -1.92 11.73 -16.41
CA TRP A 172 -1.77 11.15 -17.73
C TRP A 172 -1.15 12.19 -18.69
N PRO A 173 0.17 12.36 -18.66
CA PRO A 173 0.86 13.51 -19.26
C PRO A 173 0.62 13.68 -20.75
N LYS A 174 0.72 12.60 -21.53
CA LYS A 174 0.52 12.67 -22.99
C LYS A 174 -0.87 13.12 -23.43
N HIS A 175 -1.85 12.96 -22.56
CA HIS A 175 -3.25 13.29 -22.84
C HIS A 175 -3.73 14.53 -22.08
N GLY A 176 -2.88 15.12 -21.22
CA GLY A 176 -3.25 16.28 -20.41
C GLY A 176 -4.38 15.98 -19.41
N HIS A 177 -4.56 14.72 -19.00
CA HIS A 177 -5.60 14.33 -18.06
C HIS A 177 -5.05 14.13 -16.67
N SER A 178 -5.81 14.56 -15.66
CA SER A 178 -5.47 14.36 -14.25
C SER A 178 -6.72 14.29 -13.39
N ILE A 179 -6.58 13.63 -12.25
CA ILE A 179 -7.53 13.69 -11.15
C ILE A 179 -6.79 13.65 -9.83
N ARG A 180 -7.28 14.40 -8.85
CA ARG A 180 -6.87 14.32 -7.45
C ARG A 180 -8.10 14.17 -6.57
N LEU A 181 -8.08 13.15 -5.74
CA LEU A 181 -9.04 12.91 -4.68
C LEU A 181 -8.43 13.38 -3.35
N ALA A 182 -9.22 14.01 -2.50
CA ALA A 182 -8.83 14.40 -1.15
C ALA A 182 -9.75 13.69 -0.15
N PHE A 183 -9.16 13.04 0.85
CA PHE A 183 -9.85 12.34 1.93
C PHE A 183 -9.61 13.08 3.24
N ASP A 184 -10.68 13.27 4.00
CA ASP A 184 -10.67 13.99 5.28
C ASP A 184 -10.43 12.98 6.43
N LEU A 185 -9.19 12.90 6.90
CA LEU A 185 -8.77 11.97 7.94
C LEU A 185 -9.25 12.38 9.35
N SER A 186 -9.67 13.65 9.52
CA SER A 186 -10.25 14.13 10.77
C SER A 186 -11.68 13.62 11.02
N ARG A 187 -12.31 13.00 10.00
CA ARG A 187 -13.71 12.58 10.03
C ARG A 187 -13.87 11.09 9.70
N PRO A 188 -13.40 10.19 10.57
CA PRO A 188 -13.56 8.75 10.32
C PRO A 188 -15.05 8.38 10.25
N LEU A 189 -15.38 7.50 9.31
CA LEU A 189 -16.71 6.93 9.09
C LEU A 189 -16.80 5.52 9.68
N ALA A 190 -18.03 5.03 9.85
CA ALA A 190 -18.25 3.60 10.02
C ALA A 190 -17.71 2.86 8.78
N ALA A 191 -17.07 1.70 9.00
CA ALA A 191 -16.51 0.93 7.90
C ALA A 191 -17.62 0.55 6.88
N PRO A 192 -17.45 0.88 5.59
CA PRO A 192 -18.38 0.46 4.56
C PRO A 192 -18.32 -1.07 4.35
N PRO A 193 -19.23 -1.65 3.58
CA PRO A 193 -19.10 -3.05 3.17
C PRO A 193 -17.73 -3.32 2.55
N ARG A 194 -17.18 -4.51 2.76
CA ARG A 194 -15.87 -4.87 2.20
C ARG A 194 -15.88 -4.79 0.66
N PRO A 195 -14.72 -4.50 0.02
CA PRO A 195 -14.61 -4.50 -1.43
C PRO A 195 -14.90 -5.89 -2.00
N TRP A 196 -15.36 -5.92 -3.24
CA TRP A 196 -15.66 -7.16 -3.95
C TRP A 196 -14.43 -8.06 -4.03
N GLY A 197 -14.64 -9.36 -3.75
CA GLY A 197 -13.58 -10.36 -3.69
C GLY A 197 -12.74 -10.36 -2.41
N TYR A 198 -13.17 -9.59 -1.40
CA TYR A 198 -12.50 -9.46 -0.10
C TYR A 198 -13.48 -9.54 1.09
N GLU A 199 -14.67 -10.11 0.88
CA GLU A 199 -15.71 -10.33 1.89
C GLU A 199 -15.28 -11.24 3.04
#